data_b76e2e5281ca7e1a88d9eb7646a1c1a8
#
_entry.id   b76e2e5281ca7e1a88d9eb7646a1c1a8
#
_cell.length_a   1.000
_cell.length_b   1.000
_cell.length_c   1.000
_cell.angle_alpha   90.00
_cell.angle_beta   90.00
_cell.angle_gamma   90.00
#
_symmetry.space_group_name_H-M   'P 1'
#
loop_
_entity.id
_entity.type
_entity.pdbx_description
1 polymer ?
#
loop_
_entity_poly.entity_id
_entity_poly.type
_entity_poly.pdbx_seq_one_letter_code
_entity_poly.pdbx_strand_id
1 'polypeptide(L)'
;MQVARLQQTLQHVFDNSPPYREKFEDAGVHPADLNNLQDLKKFPFTTKQDLRAHYPFGLFSAPMDQVARIHASSGTTGKPTVVGYTKGDLDHWATCVARSIEAA
;
A
#
# COMPACT_ATOMS: atom_id res chain seq x y z
N MET A 1 1.70 -9.81 16.69
CA MET A 1 0.54 -9.58 15.80
C MET A 1 0.84 -8.56 14.72
N GLN A 2 1.38 -7.40 15.05
CA GLN A 2 1.75 -6.39 14.05
C GLN A 2 2.79 -6.91 13.06
N VAL A 3 3.80 -7.61 13.53
CA VAL A 3 4.86 -8.16 12.67
C VAL A 3 4.27 -9.13 11.65
N ALA A 4 3.40 -10.05 12.09
CA ALA A 4 2.79 -11.04 11.19
C ALA A 4 1.95 -10.37 10.11
N ARG A 5 1.15 -9.35 10.46
CA ARG A 5 0.34 -8.61 9.50
C ARG A 5 1.20 -7.82 8.52
N LEU A 6 2.27 -7.21 9.03
CA LEU A 6 3.19 -6.45 8.19
C LEU A 6 3.93 -7.37 7.21
N GLN A 7 4.35 -8.55 7.66
CA GLN A 7 4.95 -9.56 6.80
C GLN A 7 4.01 -9.95 5.67
N GLN A 8 2.73 -10.15 5.98
CA GLN A 8 1.73 -10.47 4.96
C GLN A 8 1.56 -9.33 3.95
N THR A 9 1.52 -8.09 4.42
CA THR A 9 1.40 -6.92 3.55
C THR A 9 2.61 -6.78 2.65
N LEU A 10 3.82 -6.90 3.19
CA LEU A 10 5.06 -6.82 2.41
C LEU A 10 5.13 -7.91 1.35
N GLN A 11 4.77 -9.14 1.71
CA GLN A 11 4.76 -10.25 0.77
C GLN A 11 3.71 -10.03 -0.32
N HIS A 12 2.55 -9.52 0.04
CA HIS A 12 1.47 -9.24 -0.91
C HIS A 12 1.91 -8.21 -1.95
N VAL A 13 2.50 -7.09 -1.53
CA VAL A 13 2.93 -6.05 -2.47
C VAL A 13 4.13 -6.52 -3.30
N PHE A 14 5.02 -7.31 -2.73
CA PHE A 14 6.15 -7.89 -3.46
C PHE A 14 5.67 -8.81 -4.58
N ASP A 15 4.68 -9.65 -4.28
CA ASP A 15 4.18 -10.63 -5.25
C ASP A 15 3.27 -10.01 -6.31
N ASN A 16 2.53 -8.94 -5.97
CA ASN A 16 1.45 -8.45 -6.81
C ASN A 16 1.66 -7.04 -7.37
N SER A 17 2.69 -6.33 -6.93
CA SER A 17 2.99 -4.98 -7.43
C SER A 17 4.42 -4.93 -7.95
N PRO A 18 4.63 -4.99 -9.26
CA PRO A 18 5.97 -4.92 -9.85
C PRO A 18 6.80 -3.71 -9.41
N PRO A 19 6.25 -2.49 -9.28
CA PRO A 19 7.02 -1.36 -8.79
C PRO A 19 7.56 -1.57 -7.37
N TYR A 20 6.77 -2.18 -6.48
CA TYR A 20 7.23 -2.47 -5.12
C TYR A 20 8.32 -3.54 -5.12
N ARG A 21 8.15 -4.58 -5.94
CA ARG A 21 9.18 -5.61 -6.07
C ARG A 21 10.50 -4.99 -6.52
N GLU A 22 10.46 -4.12 -7.52
CA GLU A 22 11.64 -3.42 -8.02
C GLU A 22 12.31 -2.58 -6.93
N LYS A 23 11.51 -1.82 -6.16
CA LYS A 23 12.03 -1.03 -5.04
C LYS A 23 12.72 -1.89 -3.99
N PHE A 24 12.13 -3.04 -3.67
CA PHE A 24 12.71 -3.95 -2.67
C PHE A 24 14.02 -4.55 -3.20
N GLU A 25 14.04 -4.96 -4.45
CA GLU A 25 15.25 -5.51 -5.07
C GLU A 25 16.37 -4.46 -5.13
N ASP A 26 16.04 -3.23 -5.52
CA ASP A 26 17.01 -2.12 -5.57
C ASP A 26 17.57 -1.79 -4.20
N ALA A 27 16.75 -1.90 -3.16
CA ALA A 27 17.19 -1.66 -1.77
C ALA A 27 17.88 -2.87 -1.16
N GLY A 28 17.90 -4.01 -1.86
CA GLY A 28 18.50 -5.23 -1.36
C GLY A 28 17.74 -5.88 -0.22
N VAL A 29 16.41 -5.71 -0.17
CA VAL A 29 15.56 -6.28 0.88
C VAL A 29 14.51 -7.20 0.29
N HIS A 30 14.04 -8.13 1.12
CA HIS A 30 12.98 -9.08 0.80
C HIS A 30 11.98 -9.10 1.95
N PRO A 31 10.69 -9.36 1.72
CA PRO A 31 9.72 -9.47 2.81
C PRO A 31 10.13 -10.40 3.95
N ALA A 32 10.88 -11.45 3.65
CA ALA A 32 11.40 -12.37 4.66
C ALA A 32 12.43 -11.73 5.62
N ASP A 33 12.97 -10.57 5.29
CA ASP A 33 13.91 -9.85 6.14
C ASP A 33 13.25 -9.16 7.32
N LEU A 34 11.92 -9.08 7.34
CA LEU A 34 11.18 -8.47 8.44
C LEU A 34 10.96 -9.51 9.54
N ASN A 35 11.78 -9.49 10.57
CA ASN A 35 11.67 -10.38 11.72
C ASN A 35 11.11 -9.68 12.95
N ASN A 36 11.25 -8.36 13.03
CA ASN A 36 10.69 -7.52 14.09
C ASN A 36 10.37 -6.15 13.51
N LEU A 37 9.69 -5.30 14.30
CA LEU A 37 9.27 -3.99 13.81
C LEU A 37 10.44 -3.07 13.46
N GLN A 38 11.59 -3.24 14.08
CA GLN A 38 12.75 -2.41 13.78
C GLN A 38 13.31 -2.68 12.38
N ASP A 39 13.10 -3.87 11.85
CA ASP A 39 13.53 -4.22 10.50
C ASP A 39 12.78 -3.42 9.44
N LEU A 40 11.65 -2.80 9.78
CA LEU A 40 10.86 -1.99 8.83
C LEU A 40 11.68 -0.84 8.25
N LYS A 41 12.63 -0.28 9.00
CA LYS A 41 13.47 0.81 8.51
C LYS A 41 14.40 0.39 7.37
N LYS A 42 14.58 -0.90 7.13
CA LYS A 42 15.34 -1.41 5.99
C LYS A 42 14.60 -1.30 4.68
N PHE A 43 13.27 -1.13 4.73
CA PHE A 43 12.41 -1.08 3.55
C PHE A 43 12.25 0.34 3.03
N PRO A 44 12.14 0.52 1.71
CA PRO A 44 12.02 1.85 1.12
C PRO A 44 10.68 2.50 1.43
N PHE A 45 10.68 3.84 1.46
CA PHE A 45 9.45 4.62 1.61
C PHE A 45 8.68 4.68 0.29
N THR A 46 7.37 4.87 0.41
CA THR A 46 6.50 5.24 -0.70
C THR A 46 6.15 6.72 -0.57
N THR A 47 6.28 7.47 -1.65
CA THR A 47 5.99 8.90 -1.67
C THR A 47 4.89 9.21 -2.68
N LYS A 48 4.40 10.45 -2.67
CA LYS A 48 3.45 10.91 -3.69
C LYS A 48 4.03 10.82 -5.10
N GLN A 49 5.34 10.97 -5.22
CA GLN A 49 6.02 10.85 -6.51
C GLN A 49 5.93 9.43 -7.05
N ASP A 50 5.99 8.42 -6.19
CA ASP A 50 5.83 7.04 -6.61
C ASP A 50 4.43 6.80 -7.20
N LEU A 51 3.40 7.35 -6.57
CA LEU A 51 2.03 7.26 -7.09
C LEU A 51 1.90 7.95 -8.44
N ARG A 52 2.53 9.10 -8.61
CA ARG A 52 2.50 9.86 -9.86
C ARG A 52 3.29 9.16 -10.96
N ALA A 53 4.46 8.62 -10.63
CA ALA A 53 5.32 7.91 -11.59
C ALA A 53 4.64 6.68 -12.18
N HIS A 54 3.75 6.03 -11.42
CA HIS A 54 3.04 4.84 -11.83
C HIS A 54 1.54 5.09 -12.04
N TYR A 55 1.19 6.34 -12.32
CA TYR A 55 -0.19 6.75 -12.61
C TYR A 55 -0.75 5.97 -13.81
N PRO A 56 -2.04 5.57 -13.81
CA PRO A 56 -2.95 5.69 -12.64
C PRO A 56 -2.95 4.48 -11.71
N PHE A 57 -2.64 3.27 -12.19
CA PHE A 57 -2.88 2.02 -11.45
C PHE A 57 -1.63 1.19 -11.23
N GLY A 58 -0.46 1.73 -11.54
CA GLY A 58 0.79 0.96 -11.56
C GLY A 58 1.21 0.38 -10.21
N LEU A 59 0.82 1.01 -9.09
CA LEU A 59 1.14 0.53 -7.75
C LEU A 59 0.09 -0.43 -7.18
N PHE A 60 -1.02 -0.64 -7.87
CA PHE A 60 -2.08 -1.52 -7.37
C PHE A 60 -1.56 -2.94 -7.23
N SER A 61 -1.89 -3.57 -6.11
CA SER A 61 -1.51 -4.96 -5.82
C SER A 61 -2.68 -5.93 -5.90
N ALA A 62 -3.84 -5.46 -6.30
CA ALA A 62 -5.03 -6.28 -6.54
C ALA A 62 -5.46 -6.14 -7.99
N PRO A 63 -6.05 -7.21 -8.60
CA PRO A 63 -6.61 -7.12 -9.95
C PRO A 63 -7.69 -6.04 -10.02
N MET A 64 -7.81 -5.39 -11.17
CA MET A 64 -8.79 -4.30 -11.34
C MET A 64 -10.24 -4.75 -11.15
N ASP A 65 -10.55 -6.00 -11.41
CA ASP A 65 -11.89 -6.55 -11.20
C ASP A 65 -12.23 -6.68 -9.71
N GLN A 66 -11.25 -6.62 -8.81
CA GLN A 66 -11.45 -6.63 -7.36
C GLN A 66 -11.45 -5.23 -6.75
N VAL A 67 -11.17 -4.21 -7.55
CA VAL A 67 -11.17 -2.82 -7.07
C VAL A 67 -12.60 -2.30 -7.08
N ALA A 68 -13.13 -2.03 -5.88
CA ALA A 68 -14.50 -1.57 -5.70
C ALA A 68 -14.63 -0.06 -5.84
N ARG A 69 -13.58 0.70 -5.50
CA ARG A 69 -13.56 2.15 -5.55
C ARG A 69 -12.19 2.68 -5.93
N ILE A 70 -12.20 3.81 -6.65
CA ILE A 70 -10.98 4.55 -6.99
C ILE A 70 -11.13 5.96 -6.44
N HIS A 71 -10.14 6.41 -5.68
CA HIS A 71 -10.06 7.76 -5.16
C HIS A 71 -8.86 8.46 -5.78
N ALA A 72 -9.04 9.73 -6.14
CA ALA A 72 -7.96 10.54 -6.69
C ALA A 72 -7.94 11.88 -5.97
N SER A 73 -6.74 12.34 -5.62
CA SER A 73 -6.58 13.69 -5.08
C SER A 73 -6.25 14.64 -6.23
N SER A 74 -6.92 15.80 -6.27
CA SER A 74 -6.59 16.84 -7.23
C SER A 74 -5.32 17.54 -6.75
N GLY A 75 -4.19 17.25 -7.39
CA GLY A 75 -2.96 17.99 -7.15
C GLY A 75 -3.00 19.34 -7.83
N THR A 76 -2.32 20.33 -7.26
CA THR A 76 -2.20 21.65 -7.86
C THR A 76 -1.24 21.64 -9.03
N THR A 77 -0.35 20.66 -9.10
CA THR A 77 0.67 20.53 -10.16
C THR A 77 0.80 19.07 -10.56
N GLY A 78 0.71 18.78 -11.85
CA GLY A 78 0.93 17.47 -12.41
C GLY A 78 -0.24 16.51 -12.24
N LYS A 79 0.04 15.23 -12.32
CA LYS A 79 -0.97 14.17 -12.26
C LYS A 79 -1.51 14.00 -10.85
N PRO A 80 -2.81 13.70 -10.69
CA PRO A 80 -3.35 13.38 -9.36
C PRO A 80 -2.75 12.09 -8.82
N THR A 81 -2.81 11.94 -7.48
CA THR A 81 -2.50 10.65 -6.85
C THR A 81 -3.75 9.79 -6.87
N VAL A 82 -3.62 8.56 -7.32
CA VAL A 82 -4.75 7.64 -7.47
C VAL A 82 -4.56 6.45 -6.55
N VAL A 83 -5.56 6.13 -5.77
CA VAL A 83 -5.56 4.94 -4.90
C VAL A 83 -6.84 4.13 -5.16
N GLY A 84 -6.73 2.82 -5.06
CA GLY A 84 -7.84 1.91 -5.24
C GLY A 84 -8.13 1.15 -3.96
N TYR A 85 -9.41 0.87 -3.74
CA TYR A 85 -9.87 0.12 -2.59
C TYR A 85 -10.64 -1.11 -3.04
N THR A 86 -10.30 -2.27 -2.51
CA THR A 86 -11.10 -3.48 -2.65
C THR A 86 -12.28 -3.40 -1.68
N LYS A 87 -13.23 -4.31 -1.84
CA LYS A 87 -14.34 -4.40 -0.88
C LYS A 87 -13.83 -4.66 0.54
N GLY A 88 -12.81 -5.52 0.68
CA GLY A 88 -12.19 -5.78 1.98
C GLY A 88 -11.56 -4.54 2.59
N ASP A 89 -10.89 -3.71 1.77
CA ASP A 89 -10.32 -2.45 2.23
C ASP A 89 -11.39 -1.49 2.75
N LEU A 90 -12.53 -1.40 2.04
CA LEU A 90 -13.63 -0.52 2.44
C LEU A 90 -14.25 -1.00 3.76
N ASP A 91 -14.43 -2.29 3.92
CA ASP A 91 -14.97 -2.87 5.15
C ASP A 91 -14.02 -2.59 6.33
N HIS A 92 -12.74 -2.74 6.10
CA HIS A 92 -11.72 -2.46 7.12
C HIS A 92 -11.70 -0.98 7.50
N TRP A 93 -11.79 -0.09 6.52
CA TRP A 93 -11.85 1.35 6.73
C TRP A 93 -13.09 1.72 7.55
N ALA A 94 -14.25 1.16 7.21
CA ALA A 94 -15.49 1.37 7.96
C ALA A 94 -15.34 0.95 9.41
N THR A 95 -14.67 -0.17 9.68
CA THR A 95 -14.39 -0.63 11.05
C THR A 95 -13.51 0.37 11.80
N CYS A 96 -12.48 0.89 11.18
CA CYS A 96 -11.58 1.88 11.79
C CYS A 96 -12.32 3.17 12.13
N VAL A 97 -13.18 3.64 11.24
CA VAL A 97 -14.00 4.83 11.47
C VAL A 97 -14.96 4.61 12.64
N ALA A 98 -15.62 3.45 12.66
CA ALA A 98 -16.54 3.10 13.75
C ALA A 98 -15.84 3.10 15.10
N ARG A 99 -14.65 2.51 15.17
CA ARG A 99 -13.84 2.50 16.41
C ARG A 99 -13.44 3.91 16.83
N SER A 100 -13.10 4.77 15.90
CA SER A 100 -12.76 6.16 16.17
C SER A 100 -13.94 6.93 16.77
N ILE A 101 -15.14 6.71 16.25
CA ILE A 101 -16.36 7.33 16.75
C ILE A 101 -16.68 6.84 18.16
N GLU A 102 -16.54 5.53 18.42
CA GLU A 102 -16.79 4.97 19.74
C GLU A 102 -15.80 5.49 20.78
N ALA A 103 -14.55 5.72 20.38
CA ALA A 103 -13.52 6.23 21.28
C ALA A 103 -13.67 7.73 21.59
N ALA A 104 -14.34 8.45 20.71
CA ALA A 104 -14.58 9.86 20.90
C ALA A 104 -15.80 10.09 21.81
#